data_9441475b28977d696035ce610e5e9dcd
#
_entry.id   9441475b28977d696035ce610e5e9dcd
#
_cell.length_a   1.000
_cell.length_b   1.000
_cell.length_c   1.000
_cell.angle_alpha   90.00
_cell.angle_beta   90.00
_cell.angle_gamma   90.00
#
_symmetry.space_group_name_H-M   'P 1'
#
loop_
_entity.id
_entity.type
_entity.pdbx_description
1 polymer ?
#
loop_
_entity_poly.entity_id
_entity_poly.type
_entity_poly.pdbx_seq_one_letter_code
_entity_poly.pdbx_strand_id
1 'polypeptide(L)'
;LLIKKIKAFKSYFNAYLRLIDRYKAEDAIFIYQMGKVGSTSLEHSLVNGVHVHAFYSKNHTCPVRLQGLAKFGIRHILYRARQEFVNYLLRRTFKQRKRTKIITLVREPVARNVSMFFHDLDAYLFSAYTNCVNSRSKPLATRTQDADLLLEVFNQEFNHSYPLNWFEREFLPMTGIDIYKYPFNTDQGFVHIIQGNIELLCIRTDKLALCGDMLEQFCAQPVELLSRNVAERKWYAEVYQQFLLDYQPDKQQLNKIFNDKFSRHFFNEQELESLMVKYSRTQG
;
A
#
# COMPACT_ATOMS: atom_id res chain seq x y z
N LEU A 1 -1.77 17.62 -33.44
CA LEU A 1 -1.18 16.54 -32.65
C LEU A 1 0.00 17.04 -31.79
N LEU A 2 0.94 17.81 -32.38
CA LEU A 2 2.14 18.34 -31.71
C LEU A 2 1.78 19.28 -30.54
N ILE A 3 0.85 20.21 -30.75
CA ILE A 3 0.40 21.16 -29.72
C ILE A 3 -0.20 20.44 -28.50
N LYS A 4 -1.00 19.37 -28.71
CA LYS A 4 -1.54 18.56 -27.62
C LYS A 4 -0.43 17.86 -26.83
N LYS A 5 0.61 17.36 -27.48
CA LYS A 5 1.77 16.73 -26.83
C LYS A 5 2.58 17.74 -26.01
N ILE A 6 2.80 18.95 -26.55
CA ILE A 6 3.51 20.03 -25.83
C ILE A 6 2.71 20.48 -24.59
N LYS A 7 1.39 20.66 -24.69
CA LYS A 7 0.53 20.99 -23.55
C LYS A 7 0.56 19.89 -22.47
N ALA A 8 0.48 18.64 -22.87
CA ALA A 8 0.56 17.49 -21.94
C ALA A 8 1.93 17.43 -21.24
N PHE A 9 3.02 17.66 -21.97
CA PHE A 9 4.37 17.70 -21.40
C PHE A 9 4.52 18.85 -20.38
N LYS A 10 4.06 20.06 -20.73
CA LYS A 10 4.10 21.23 -19.83
C LYS A 10 3.27 21.00 -18.58
N SER A 11 2.07 20.42 -18.71
CA SER A 11 1.23 20.07 -17.55
C SER A 11 1.90 19.07 -16.63
N TYR A 12 2.49 18.02 -17.20
CA TYR A 12 3.24 17.01 -16.44
C TYR A 12 4.45 17.60 -15.72
N PHE A 13 5.23 18.44 -16.41
CA PHE A 13 6.41 19.09 -15.84
C PHE A 13 6.02 20.02 -14.68
N ASN A 14 4.96 20.81 -14.83
CA ASN A 14 4.47 21.69 -13.77
C ASN A 14 3.93 20.89 -12.56
N ALA A 15 3.27 19.75 -12.79
CA ALA A 15 2.84 18.87 -11.70
C ALA A 15 4.04 18.30 -10.94
N TYR A 16 5.09 17.94 -11.67
CA TYR A 16 6.33 17.45 -11.07
C TYR A 16 7.07 18.53 -10.25
N LEU A 17 7.17 19.77 -10.75
CA LEU A 17 7.75 20.87 -10.00
C LEU A 17 6.99 21.12 -8.70
N ARG A 18 5.66 21.16 -8.75
CA ARG A 18 4.82 21.28 -7.55
C ARG A 18 5.04 20.14 -6.55
N LEU A 19 5.25 18.93 -7.04
CA LEU A 19 5.56 17.79 -6.17
C LEU A 19 6.92 17.98 -5.47
N ILE A 20 7.96 18.42 -6.20
CA ILE A 20 9.27 18.71 -5.61
C ILE A 20 9.16 19.82 -4.56
N ASP A 21 8.39 20.88 -4.83
CA ASP A 21 8.21 21.97 -3.86
C ASP A 21 7.55 21.46 -2.59
N ARG A 22 6.54 20.58 -2.69
CA ARG A 22 5.96 19.89 -1.53
C ARG A 22 6.98 19.04 -0.76
N TYR A 23 7.88 18.33 -1.47
CA TYR A 23 8.95 17.55 -0.84
C TYR A 23 10.01 18.42 -0.13
N LYS A 24 10.18 19.68 -0.56
CA LYS A 24 11.11 20.63 0.04
C LYS A 24 10.52 21.43 1.19
N ALA A 25 9.19 21.54 1.27
CA ALA A 25 8.50 22.29 2.31
C ALA A 25 8.96 21.84 3.70
N GLU A 26 9.40 22.76 4.56
CA GLU A 26 9.98 22.42 5.87
C GLU A 26 8.99 21.72 6.77
N ASP A 27 7.73 22.10 6.70
CA ASP A 27 6.60 21.56 7.46
C ASP A 27 6.01 20.27 6.86
N ALA A 28 6.52 19.76 5.72
CA ALA A 28 5.99 18.57 5.07
C ALA A 28 6.03 17.35 5.99
N ILE A 29 4.88 16.67 6.12
CA ILE A 29 4.72 15.40 6.80
C ILE A 29 4.54 14.31 5.75
N PHE A 30 5.47 13.36 5.70
CA PHE A 30 5.43 12.27 4.72
C PHE A 30 4.54 11.14 5.26
N ILE A 31 3.43 10.86 4.56
CA ILE A 31 2.62 9.67 4.78
C ILE A 31 3.27 8.58 3.93
N TYR A 32 4.34 7.96 4.45
CA TYR A 32 5.17 7.01 3.73
C TYR A 32 4.87 5.59 4.19
N GLN A 33 4.14 4.86 3.37
CA GLN A 33 3.56 3.58 3.74
C GLN A 33 3.25 2.71 2.52
N MET A 34 3.11 1.41 2.75
CA MET A 34 2.58 0.51 1.72
C MET A 34 1.12 0.86 1.38
N GLY A 35 0.67 0.56 0.16
CA GLY A 35 -0.72 0.78 -0.24
C GLY A 35 -1.72 -0.06 0.56
N LYS A 36 -2.95 0.46 0.71
CA LYS A 36 -4.11 -0.22 1.31
C LYS A 36 -4.04 -0.47 2.82
N VAL A 37 -3.34 0.38 3.51
CA VAL A 37 -3.29 0.39 4.98
C VAL A 37 -4.22 1.41 5.62
N GLY A 38 -5.16 2.01 4.88
CA GLY A 38 -6.18 2.90 5.44
C GLY A 38 -5.80 4.38 5.53
N SER A 39 -4.84 4.85 4.71
CA SER A 39 -4.31 6.22 4.73
C SER A 39 -5.27 7.32 4.32
N THR A 40 -6.35 7.00 3.63
CA THR A 40 -7.24 8.01 3.02
C THR A 40 -7.76 9.03 4.03
N SER A 41 -8.09 8.58 5.25
CA SER A 41 -8.52 9.49 6.33
C SER A 41 -7.40 10.46 6.71
N LEU A 42 -6.19 9.95 6.89
CA LEU A 42 -5.02 10.74 7.27
C LEU A 42 -4.59 11.71 6.16
N GLU A 43 -4.64 11.27 4.90
CA GLU A 43 -4.30 12.11 3.73
C GLU A 43 -5.19 13.34 3.60
N HIS A 44 -6.46 13.20 3.93
CA HIS A 44 -7.41 14.31 3.88
C HIS A 44 -7.34 15.23 5.10
N SER A 45 -6.80 14.74 6.21
CA SER A 45 -6.71 15.49 7.46
C SER A 45 -5.45 16.36 7.54
N LEU A 46 -4.41 16.09 6.74
CA LEU A 46 -3.15 16.80 6.78
C LEU A 46 -2.98 17.73 5.58
N VAL A 47 -3.02 19.04 5.82
CA VAL A 47 -2.84 20.07 4.77
C VAL A 47 -1.46 19.97 4.12
N ASN A 48 -0.43 19.73 4.93
CA ASN A 48 0.97 19.58 4.52
C ASN A 48 1.40 18.12 4.31
N GLY A 49 0.44 17.18 4.24
CA GLY A 49 0.68 15.77 4.01
C GLY A 49 1.24 15.47 2.62
N VAL A 50 2.35 14.74 2.53
CA VAL A 50 2.93 14.25 1.28
C VAL A 50 2.84 12.74 1.24
N HIS A 51 1.93 12.22 0.41
CA HIS A 51 1.69 10.79 0.32
C HIS A 51 2.71 10.08 -0.58
N VAL A 52 3.31 9.00 -0.05
CA VAL A 52 4.32 8.20 -0.75
C VAL A 52 4.07 6.71 -0.50
N HIS A 53 3.94 5.91 -1.56
CA HIS A 53 3.83 4.45 -1.44
C HIS A 53 5.18 3.75 -1.59
N ALA A 54 5.97 4.19 -2.56
CA ALA A 54 7.28 3.64 -2.84
C ALA A 54 8.18 4.66 -3.54
N PHE A 55 9.42 4.73 -3.08
CA PHE A 55 10.50 5.48 -3.74
C PHE A 55 11.23 4.63 -4.78
N TYR A 56 11.17 3.30 -4.66
CA TYR A 56 11.82 2.36 -5.57
C TYR A 56 10.77 1.66 -6.42
N SER A 57 10.81 1.83 -7.74
CA SER A 57 9.81 1.26 -8.65
C SER A 57 9.77 -0.28 -8.62
N LYS A 58 10.92 -0.93 -8.31
CA LYS A 58 11.00 -2.38 -8.13
C LYS A 58 10.13 -2.91 -6.98
N ASN A 59 9.75 -2.04 -6.05
CA ASN A 59 8.91 -2.35 -4.90
C ASN A 59 7.44 -1.96 -5.15
N HIS A 60 7.04 -1.78 -6.41
CA HIS A 60 5.65 -1.49 -6.75
C HIS A 60 4.72 -2.63 -6.35
N THR A 61 3.53 -2.27 -5.89
CA THR A 61 2.57 -3.21 -5.28
C THR A 61 1.97 -4.23 -6.24
N CYS A 62 1.88 -3.92 -7.54
CA CYS A 62 1.26 -4.79 -8.53
C CYS A 62 2.27 -5.25 -9.59
N PRO A 63 2.85 -6.45 -9.46
CA PRO A 63 3.80 -6.99 -10.44
C PRO A 63 3.14 -7.24 -11.81
N VAL A 64 1.87 -7.56 -11.85
CA VAL A 64 1.11 -7.85 -13.09
C VAL A 64 1.03 -6.61 -13.98
N ARG A 65 0.83 -5.41 -13.42
CA ARG A 65 0.89 -4.16 -14.19
C ARG A 65 2.24 -3.97 -14.86
N LEU A 66 3.32 -4.34 -14.19
CA LEU A 66 4.68 -4.23 -14.75
C LEU A 66 4.88 -5.20 -15.91
N GLN A 67 4.35 -6.41 -15.83
CA GLN A 67 4.41 -7.41 -16.92
C GLN A 67 3.55 -6.99 -18.12
N GLY A 68 2.33 -6.52 -17.87
CA GLY A 68 1.44 -6.03 -18.94
C GLY A 68 2.05 -4.88 -19.73
N LEU A 69 2.73 -3.95 -19.04
CA LEU A 69 3.40 -2.82 -19.67
C LEU A 69 4.61 -3.24 -20.52
N ALA A 70 5.25 -4.38 -20.26
CA ALA A 70 6.38 -4.88 -21.05
C ALA A 70 6.00 -5.17 -22.52
N LYS A 71 4.72 -5.40 -22.82
CA LYS A 71 4.20 -5.62 -24.19
C LYS A 71 4.15 -4.34 -25.05
N PHE A 72 4.35 -3.14 -24.45
CA PHE A 72 4.27 -1.86 -25.17
C PHE A 72 5.60 -1.37 -25.78
N GLY A 73 6.64 -2.19 -25.79
CA GLY A 73 7.91 -1.91 -26.49
C GLY A 73 8.63 -0.65 -25.99
N ILE A 74 9.28 0.09 -26.93
CA ILE A 74 10.15 1.24 -26.60
C ILE A 74 9.44 2.37 -25.84
N ARG A 75 8.14 2.57 -26.05
CA ARG A 75 7.35 3.56 -25.30
C ARG A 75 7.29 3.24 -23.81
N HIS A 76 7.20 1.98 -23.47
CA HIS A 76 7.24 1.51 -22.08
C HIS A 76 8.62 1.73 -21.45
N ILE A 77 9.70 1.46 -22.19
CA ILE A 77 11.06 1.69 -21.70
C ILE A 77 11.27 3.17 -21.38
N LEU A 78 10.86 4.07 -22.29
CA LEU A 78 10.95 5.51 -22.08
C LEU A 78 10.09 5.98 -20.89
N TYR A 79 8.89 5.43 -20.75
CA TYR A 79 8.02 5.71 -19.60
C TYR A 79 8.69 5.30 -18.28
N ARG A 80 9.23 4.08 -18.21
CA ARG A 80 9.94 3.59 -17.01
C ARG A 80 11.19 4.39 -16.70
N ALA A 81 12.01 4.71 -17.69
CA ALA A 81 13.20 5.54 -17.52
C ALA A 81 12.83 6.92 -16.93
N ARG A 82 11.77 7.52 -17.42
CA ARG A 82 11.25 8.79 -16.89
C ARG A 82 10.79 8.65 -15.44
N GLN A 83 10.03 7.61 -15.12
CA GLN A 83 9.57 7.37 -13.74
C GLN A 83 10.75 7.14 -12.78
N GLU A 84 11.74 6.37 -13.20
CA GLU A 84 12.96 6.15 -12.41
C GLU A 84 13.73 7.44 -12.17
N PHE A 85 13.83 8.30 -13.19
CA PHE A 85 14.47 9.60 -13.05
C PHE A 85 13.72 10.49 -12.06
N VAL A 86 12.39 10.55 -12.15
CA VAL A 86 11.55 11.29 -11.18
C VAL A 86 11.74 10.72 -9.78
N ASN A 87 11.65 9.41 -9.61
CA ASN A 87 11.86 8.76 -8.33
C ASN A 87 13.27 9.03 -7.76
N TYR A 88 14.29 9.05 -8.62
CA TYR A 88 15.65 9.41 -8.21
C TYR A 88 15.71 10.82 -7.64
N LEU A 89 15.10 11.80 -8.32
CA LEU A 89 15.08 13.17 -7.85
C LEU A 89 14.30 13.34 -6.55
N LEU A 90 13.16 12.67 -6.41
CA LEU A 90 12.37 12.68 -5.17
C LEU A 90 13.14 12.04 -4.01
N ARG A 91 13.80 10.89 -4.23
CA ARG A 91 14.68 10.26 -3.22
C ARG A 91 15.80 11.20 -2.79
N ARG A 92 16.45 11.86 -3.75
CA ARG A 92 17.52 12.84 -3.46
C ARG A 92 16.98 13.99 -2.63
N THR A 93 15.85 14.58 -3.02
CA THR A 93 15.22 15.69 -2.30
C THR A 93 14.85 15.27 -0.88
N PHE A 94 14.26 14.10 -0.70
CA PHE A 94 13.91 13.56 0.61
C PHE A 94 15.16 13.39 1.51
N LYS A 95 16.22 12.77 0.99
CA LYS A 95 17.46 12.53 1.75
C LYS A 95 18.25 13.81 2.11
N GLN A 96 18.05 14.88 1.39
CA GLN A 96 18.71 16.18 1.64
C GLN A 96 17.98 17.04 2.69
N ARG A 97 16.85 16.59 3.22
CA ARG A 97 16.10 17.35 4.23
C ARG A 97 16.86 17.41 5.55
N LYS A 98 16.82 18.56 6.19
CA LYS A 98 17.43 18.78 7.53
C LYS A 98 16.60 18.11 8.63
N ARG A 99 15.28 18.07 8.47
CA ARG A 99 14.31 17.40 9.35
C ARG A 99 13.22 16.76 8.50
N THR A 100 12.82 15.55 8.85
CA THR A 100 11.81 14.80 8.12
C THR A 100 10.86 14.14 9.09
N LYS A 101 9.58 14.54 9.05
CA LYS A 101 8.50 13.84 9.77
C LYS A 101 7.86 12.80 8.87
N ILE A 102 7.71 11.59 9.40
CA ILE A 102 7.11 10.46 8.66
C ILE A 102 6.01 9.86 9.52
N ILE A 103 4.84 9.65 8.92
CA ILE A 103 3.82 8.76 9.45
C ILE A 103 3.76 7.53 8.55
N THR A 104 3.82 6.34 9.16
CA THR A 104 3.61 5.07 8.45
C THR A 104 2.50 4.28 9.13
N LEU A 105 1.60 3.71 8.33
CA LEU A 105 0.51 2.88 8.82
C LEU A 105 0.79 1.41 8.57
N VAL A 106 0.41 0.58 9.53
CA VAL A 106 0.50 -0.87 9.47
C VAL A 106 -0.90 -1.47 9.54
N ARG A 107 -1.18 -2.43 8.68
CA ARG A 107 -2.44 -3.17 8.65
C ARG A 107 -2.18 -4.67 8.68
N GLU A 108 -3.12 -5.42 9.22
CA GLU A 108 -3.12 -6.87 9.18
C GLU A 108 -2.90 -7.36 7.73
N PRO A 109 -1.90 -8.25 7.50
CA PRO A 109 -1.41 -8.55 6.14
C PRO A 109 -2.45 -9.17 5.22
N VAL A 110 -3.32 -10.07 5.74
CA VAL A 110 -4.33 -10.75 4.90
C VAL A 110 -5.40 -9.75 4.45
N ALA A 111 -5.97 -8.97 5.37
CA ALA A 111 -6.95 -7.94 5.04
C ALA A 111 -6.37 -6.85 4.13
N ARG A 112 -5.10 -6.49 4.31
CA ARG A 112 -4.38 -5.59 3.41
C ARG A 112 -4.28 -6.18 2.01
N ASN A 113 -3.90 -7.46 1.89
CA ASN A 113 -3.70 -8.14 0.62
C ASN A 113 -5.00 -8.26 -0.17
N VAL A 114 -6.09 -8.68 0.47
CA VAL A 114 -7.41 -8.70 -0.17
C VAL A 114 -7.82 -7.30 -0.66
N SER A 115 -7.65 -6.28 0.18
CA SER A 115 -7.95 -4.89 -0.21
C SER A 115 -7.11 -4.41 -1.39
N MET A 116 -5.86 -4.87 -1.51
CA MET A 116 -4.97 -4.51 -2.62
C MET A 116 -5.32 -5.25 -3.90
N PHE A 117 -5.67 -6.53 -3.81
CA PHE A 117 -6.11 -7.31 -4.94
C PHE A 117 -7.31 -6.66 -5.63
N PHE A 118 -8.34 -6.30 -4.87
CA PHE A 118 -9.52 -5.61 -5.39
C PHE A 118 -9.24 -4.17 -5.87
N HIS A 119 -8.20 -3.55 -5.38
CA HIS A 119 -7.77 -2.24 -5.89
C HIS A 119 -7.19 -2.33 -7.32
N ASP A 120 -6.44 -3.39 -7.59
CA ASP A 120 -5.81 -3.64 -8.89
C ASP A 120 -6.52 -4.76 -9.67
N LEU A 121 -7.80 -4.98 -9.40
CA LEU A 121 -8.59 -6.09 -9.95
C LEU A 121 -8.56 -6.13 -11.48
N ASP A 122 -8.61 -4.97 -12.15
CA ASP A 122 -8.51 -4.82 -13.58
C ASP A 122 -7.20 -5.43 -14.15
N ALA A 123 -6.09 -5.22 -13.46
CA ALA A 123 -4.79 -5.74 -13.87
C ALA A 123 -4.70 -7.26 -13.69
N TYR A 124 -5.21 -7.78 -12.57
CA TYR A 124 -5.22 -9.22 -12.32
C TYR A 124 -6.16 -9.97 -13.26
N LEU A 125 -7.35 -9.44 -13.52
CA LEU A 125 -8.28 -10.02 -14.49
C LEU A 125 -7.70 -10.02 -15.91
N PHE A 126 -7.01 -8.96 -16.30
CA PHE A 126 -6.32 -8.92 -17.58
C PHE A 126 -5.23 -9.98 -17.68
N SER A 127 -4.45 -10.21 -16.61
CA SER A 127 -3.45 -11.27 -16.56
C SER A 127 -4.09 -12.64 -16.65
N ALA A 128 -5.11 -12.93 -15.87
CA ALA A 128 -5.86 -14.17 -15.91
C ALA A 128 -6.44 -14.44 -17.31
N TYR A 129 -6.99 -13.40 -17.95
CA TYR A 129 -7.50 -13.50 -19.32
C TYR A 129 -6.41 -13.89 -20.33
N THR A 130 -5.20 -13.40 -20.17
CA THR A 130 -4.10 -13.67 -21.11
C THR A 130 -3.41 -15.02 -20.83
N ASN A 131 -3.45 -15.51 -19.59
CA ASN A 131 -2.71 -16.68 -19.15
C ASN A 131 -3.58 -17.94 -18.95
N CYS A 132 -4.87 -17.78 -18.59
CA CYS A 132 -5.78 -18.90 -18.33
C CYS A 132 -6.64 -19.24 -19.54
N VAL A 133 -6.31 -20.32 -20.24
CA VAL A 133 -7.05 -20.81 -21.43
C VAL A 133 -8.51 -21.11 -21.08
N ASN A 134 -8.78 -21.70 -19.93
CA ASN A 134 -10.13 -22.09 -19.50
C ASN A 134 -11.05 -20.89 -19.19
N SER A 135 -10.47 -19.75 -18.80
CA SER A 135 -11.25 -18.54 -18.53
C SER A 135 -11.58 -17.72 -19.78
N ARG A 136 -10.95 -18.01 -20.93
CA ARG A 136 -11.19 -17.28 -22.19
C ARG A 136 -12.60 -17.50 -22.76
N SER A 137 -13.25 -18.60 -22.37
CA SER A 137 -14.61 -18.91 -22.82
C SER A 137 -15.70 -18.07 -22.12
N LYS A 138 -15.40 -17.45 -20.99
CA LYS A 138 -16.36 -16.62 -20.23
C LYS A 138 -16.29 -15.15 -20.65
N PRO A 139 -17.41 -14.44 -20.84
CA PRO A 139 -17.42 -13.00 -21.07
C PRO A 139 -16.73 -12.22 -19.93
N LEU A 140 -16.04 -11.14 -20.25
CA LEU A 140 -15.30 -10.33 -19.26
C LEU A 140 -16.20 -9.82 -18.12
N ALA A 141 -17.44 -9.44 -18.44
CA ALA A 141 -18.42 -8.96 -17.47
C ALA A 141 -18.82 -10.04 -16.43
N THR A 142 -18.92 -11.30 -16.85
CA THR A 142 -19.24 -12.40 -15.93
C THR A 142 -18.06 -12.85 -15.09
N ARG A 143 -16.82 -12.57 -15.51
CA ARG A 143 -15.60 -12.92 -14.76
C ARG A 143 -15.35 -12.01 -13.57
N THR A 144 -15.75 -10.74 -13.65
CA THR A 144 -15.64 -9.81 -12.52
C THR A 144 -16.59 -10.14 -11.38
N GLN A 145 -17.56 -11.02 -11.63
CA GLN A 145 -18.56 -11.50 -10.64
C GLN A 145 -18.37 -12.97 -10.28
N ASP A 146 -17.33 -13.62 -10.81
CA ASP A 146 -17.01 -15.03 -10.54
C ASP A 146 -16.01 -15.09 -9.36
N ALA A 147 -16.54 -15.30 -8.16
CA ALA A 147 -15.74 -15.36 -6.95
C ALA A 147 -14.69 -16.48 -6.98
N ASP A 148 -15.02 -17.64 -7.54
CA ASP A 148 -14.10 -18.78 -7.66
C ASP A 148 -12.88 -18.43 -8.53
N LEU A 149 -13.12 -17.79 -9.68
CA LEU A 149 -12.05 -17.32 -10.55
C LEU A 149 -11.17 -16.27 -9.84
N LEU A 150 -11.79 -15.36 -9.08
CA LEU A 150 -11.03 -14.34 -8.34
C LEU A 150 -10.19 -14.96 -7.23
N LEU A 151 -10.69 -15.99 -6.55
CA LEU A 151 -9.95 -16.74 -5.54
C LEU A 151 -8.76 -17.48 -6.16
N GLU A 152 -8.94 -18.13 -7.31
CA GLU A 152 -7.85 -18.78 -8.05
C GLU A 152 -6.75 -17.77 -8.41
N VAL A 153 -7.14 -16.64 -9.03
CA VAL A 153 -6.20 -15.59 -9.44
C VAL A 153 -5.48 -14.97 -8.22
N PHE A 154 -6.20 -14.74 -7.12
CA PHE A 154 -5.62 -14.22 -5.89
C PHE A 154 -4.57 -15.17 -5.31
N ASN A 155 -4.87 -16.47 -5.26
CA ASN A 155 -3.96 -17.45 -4.71
C ASN A 155 -2.72 -17.68 -5.59
N GLN A 156 -2.87 -17.64 -6.91
CA GLN A 156 -1.78 -17.96 -7.85
C GLN A 156 -0.94 -16.74 -8.26
N GLU A 157 -1.56 -15.58 -8.46
CA GLU A 157 -0.91 -14.42 -9.10
C GLU A 157 -0.54 -13.31 -8.10
N PHE A 158 -1.19 -13.28 -6.92
CA PHE A 158 -0.98 -12.19 -5.97
C PHE A 158 0.28 -12.39 -5.13
N ASN A 159 1.02 -11.30 -4.90
CA ASN A 159 2.20 -11.33 -4.05
C ASN A 159 1.83 -11.19 -2.55
N HIS A 160 1.50 -12.30 -1.91
CA HIS A 160 1.12 -12.35 -0.51
C HIS A 160 2.22 -11.90 0.47
N SER A 161 3.48 -11.99 0.08
CA SER A 161 4.62 -11.61 0.92
C SER A 161 4.96 -10.11 0.85
N TYR A 162 4.27 -9.34 0.02
CA TYR A 162 4.58 -7.92 -0.16
C TYR A 162 4.59 -7.14 1.16
N PRO A 163 3.53 -7.18 2.02
CA PRO A 163 3.53 -6.42 3.27
C PRO A 163 4.61 -6.86 4.24
N LEU A 164 4.98 -8.14 4.24
CA LEU A 164 5.98 -8.72 5.13
C LEU A 164 7.39 -8.18 4.87
N ASN A 165 7.67 -7.86 3.60
CA ASN A 165 9.00 -7.44 3.15
C ASN A 165 9.13 -5.92 2.92
N TRP A 166 8.04 -5.15 3.04
CA TRP A 166 8.04 -3.74 2.65
C TRP A 166 9.00 -2.90 3.49
N PHE A 167 9.03 -3.10 4.80
CA PHE A 167 9.93 -2.35 5.68
C PHE A 167 11.40 -2.59 5.33
N GLU A 168 11.79 -3.81 5.00
CA GLU A 168 13.18 -4.13 4.66
C GLU A 168 13.57 -3.69 3.24
N ARG A 169 12.65 -3.86 2.29
CA ARG A 169 12.97 -3.61 0.86
C ARG A 169 12.76 -2.17 0.43
N GLU A 170 11.90 -1.44 1.12
CA GLU A 170 11.50 -0.09 0.77
C GLU A 170 11.87 0.93 1.85
N PHE A 171 11.39 0.74 3.08
CA PHE A 171 11.49 1.73 4.14
C PHE A 171 12.92 1.88 4.68
N LEU A 172 13.55 0.78 5.08
CA LEU A 172 14.91 0.77 5.62
C LEU A 172 15.95 1.38 4.64
N PRO A 173 16.02 1.00 3.35
CA PRO A 173 16.99 1.60 2.41
C PRO A 173 16.76 3.10 2.19
N MET A 174 15.54 3.60 2.40
CA MET A 174 15.22 4.99 2.20
C MET A 174 15.50 5.85 3.43
N THR A 175 15.16 5.35 4.62
CA THR A 175 15.20 6.11 5.88
C THR A 175 16.41 5.78 6.76
N GLY A 176 17.00 4.61 6.58
CA GLY A 176 18.02 4.07 7.51
C GLY A 176 17.44 3.52 8.81
N ILE A 177 16.10 3.58 9.00
CA ILE A 177 15.43 3.09 10.20
C ILE A 177 15.02 1.63 10.02
N ASP A 178 15.60 0.75 10.82
CA ASP A 178 15.14 -0.62 10.97
C ASP A 178 14.04 -0.64 12.05
N ILE A 179 12.79 -0.66 11.62
CA ILE A 179 11.62 -0.59 12.51
C ILE A 179 11.62 -1.72 13.56
N TYR A 180 12.17 -2.88 13.21
CA TYR A 180 12.19 -4.06 14.08
C TYR A 180 13.17 -3.96 15.26
N LYS A 181 14.03 -2.95 15.28
CA LYS A 181 14.93 -2.66 16.42
C LYS A 181 14.25 -1.85 17.52
N TYR A 182 13.06 -1.33 17.27
CA TYR A 182 12.31 -0.53 18.23
C TYR A 182 11.09 -1.30 18.73
N PRO A 183 10.93 -1.52 20.05
CA PRO A 183 9.79 -2.25 20.57
C PRO A 183 8.49 -1.53 20.19
N PHE A 184 7.54 -2.28 19.63
CA PHE A 184 6.23 -1.76 19.28
C PHE A 184 5.23 -2.03 20.40
N ASN A 185 4.55 -1.00 20.88
CA ASN A 185 3.49 -1.16 21.87
C ASN A 185 2.20 -1.62 21.20
N THR A 186 1.89 -2.90 21.25
CA THR A 186 0.72 -3.50 20.62
C THR A 186 -0.60 -3.03 21.21
N ASP A 187 -0.63 -2.67 22.49
CA ASP A 187 -1.84 -2.21 23.18
C ASP A 187 -2.19 -0.77 22.76
N GLN A 188 -1.20 0.12 22.77
CA GLN A 188 -1.37 1.49 22.27
C GLN A 188 -1.47 1.55 20.76
N GLY A 189 -0.88 0.58 20.05
CA GLY A 189 -0.94 0.47 18.59
C GLY A 189 -0.01 1.44 17.85
N PHE A 190 1.02 1.99 18.51
CA PHE A 190 2.00 2.85 17.86
C PHE A 190 3.39 2.77 18.48
N VAL A 191 4.38 3.24 17.71
CA VAL A 191 5.73 3.57 18.18
C VAL A 191 6.17 4.91 17.60
N HIS A 192 6.79 5.76 18.43
CA HIS A 192 7.40 7.03 18.05
C HIS A 192 8.92 6.89 18.11
N ILE A 193 9.60 7.19 17.01
CA ILE A 193 11.05 7.00 16.85
C ILE A 193 11.67 8.29 16.36
N ILE A 194 12.77 8.69 17.00
CA ILE A 194 13.63 9.78 16.53
C ILE A 194 15.01 9.19 16.24
N GLN A 195 15.41 9.21 14.97
CA GLN A 195 16.73 8.75 14.54
C GLN A 195 17.35 9.73 13.54
N GLY A 196 18.46 10.34 13.90
CA GLY A 196 19.12 11.36 13.11
C GLY A 196 18.20 12.55 12.84
N ASN A 197 17.95 12.83 11.57
CA ASN A 197 17.06 13.92 11.13
C ASN A 197 15.61 13.45 10.88
N ILE A 198 15.28 12.19 11.17
CA ILE A 198 13.96 11.61 10.94
C ILE A 198 13.22 11.44 12.27
N GLU A 199 11.99 11.91 12.28
CA GLU A 199 11.01 11.69 13.32
C GLU A 199 9.88 10.85 12.72
N LEU A 200 9.71 9.62 13.20
CA LEU A 200 8.79 8.62 12.67
C LEU A 200 7.70 8.28 13.68
N LEU A 201 6.46 8.31 13.24
CA LEU A 201 5.32 7.75 13.95
C LEU A 201 4.76 6.58 13.14
N CYS A 202 4.90 5.36 13.69
CA CYS A 202 4.36 4.15 13.08
C CYS A 202 3.12 3.71 13.86
N ILE A 203 1.96 3.57 13.18
CA ILE A 203 0.66 3.33 13.81
C ILE A 203 -0.03 2.14 13.14
N ARG A 204 -0.63 1.27 13.94
CA ARG A 204 -1.57 0.26 13.45
C ARG A 204 -2.89 0.90 13.04
N THR A 205 -3.39 0.55 11.87
CA THR A 205 -4.62 1.15 11.30
C THR A 205 -5.86 0.88 12.16
N ASP A 206 -5.96 -0.30 12.76
CA ASP A 206 -7.07 -0.67 13.63
C ASP A 206 -7.08 0.08 14.97
N LYS A 207 -5.93 0.65 15.36
CA LYS A 207 -5.75 1.49 16.56
C LYS A 207 -5.72 3.00 16.24
N LEU A 208 -5.82 3.38 14.96
CA LEU A 208 -5.64 4.76 14.51
C LEU A 208 -6.57 5.75 15.23
N ALA A 209 -7.82 5.35 15.47
CA ALA A 209 -8.78 6.19 16.20
C ALA A 209 -8.39 6.46 17.66
N LEU A 210 -7.59 5.58 18.28
CA LEU A 210 -7.10 5.74 19.65
C LEU A 210 -5.85 6.64 19.72
N CYS A 211 -5.23 6.93 18.59
CA CYS A 211 -3.99 7.69 18.49
C CYS A 211 -4.20 9.18 18.15
N GLY A 212 -5.42 9.72 18.32
CA GLY A 212 -5.76 11.11 17.97
C GLY A 212 -4.82 12.13 18.60
N ASP A 213 -4.69 12.12 19.91
CA ASP A 213 -3.83 13.05 20.67
C ASP A 213 -2.36 12.95 20.24
N MET A 214 -1.86 11.72 20.06
CA MET A 214 -0.49 11.48 19.59
C MET A 214 -0.28 12.02 18.16
N LEU A 215 -1.26 11.84 17.28
CA LEU A 215 -1.21 12.38 15.93
C LEU A 215 -1.20 13.92 15.92
N GLU A 216 -2.05 14.56 16.70
CA GLU A 216 -2.08 16.01 16.81
C GLU A 216 -0.78 16.57 17.38
N GLN A 217 -0.25 15.96 18.44
CA GLN A 217 1.05 16.32 18.97
C GLN A 217 2.18 16.13 17.96
N PHE A 218 2.20 15.00 17.25
CA PHE A 218 3.20 14.72 16.22
C PHE A 218 3.09 15.69 15.05
N CYS A 219 1.88 15.98 14.57
CA CYS A 219 1.64 16.86 13.43
C CYS A 219 1.73 18.36 13.79
N ALA A 220 1.62 18.70 15.07
CA ALA A 220 1.49 20.06 15.58
C ALA A 220 0.30 20.83 14.94
N GLN A 221 -0.78 20.09 14.64
CA GLN A 221 -2.03 20.61 14.07
C GLN A 221 -3.19 19.66 14.42
N PRO A 222 -4.44 20.14 14.45
CA PRO A 222 -5.62 19.27 14.61
C PRO A 222 -5.68 18.22 13.51
N VAL A 223 -6.05 16.98 13.85
CA VAL A 223 -6.17 15.86 12.92
C VAL A 223 -7.55 15.24 13.05
N GLU A 224 -8.46 15.62 12.18
CA GLU A 224 -9.80 15.04 12.13
C GLU A 224 -9.83 13.79 11.25
N LEU A 225 -9.87 12.61 11.89
CA LEU A 225 -9.92 11.33 11.19
C LEU A 225 -11.34 11.06 10.67
N LEU A 226 -11.58 11.34 9.40
CA LEU A 226 -12.84 11.04 8.74
C LEU A 226 -12.96 9.54 8.48
N SER A 227 -13.92 8.87 9.14
CA SER A 227 -14.25 7.48 8.83
C SER A 227 -14.91 7.39 7.47
N ARG A 228 -14.17 6.97 6.45
CA ARG A 228 -14.70 6.72 5.11
C ARG A 228 -14.58 5.23 4.78
N ASN A 229 -15.65 4.50 5.05
CA ASN A 229 -15.78 3.13 4.58
C ASN A 229 -16.08 3.13 3.08
N VAL A 230 -15.05 2.97 2.24
CA VAL A 230 -15.15 3.21 0.79
C VAL A 230 -15.47 1.93 0.02
N ALA A 231 -15.29 0.74 0.62
CA ALA A 231 -15.47 -0.54 -0.10
C ALA A 231 -16.93 -0.79 -0.51
N GLU A 232 -17.88 -0.42 0.32
CA GLU A 232 -19.32 -0.63 0.09
C GLU A 232 -19.90 0.19 -1.06
N ARG A 233 -19.21 1.24 -1.50
CA ARG A 233 -19.65 2.12 -2.60
C ARG A 233 -19.00 1.81 -3.93
N LYS A 234 -18.22 0.73 -4.03
CA LYS A 234 -17.50 0.38 -5.26
C LYS A 234 -18.30 -0.58 -6.11
N TRP A 235 -18.08 -0.52 -7.42
CA TRP A 235 -18.74 -1.36 -8.40
C TRP A 235 -18.56 -2.86 -8.17
N TYR A 236 -17.54 -3.27 -7.42
CA TYR A 236 -17.24 -4.65 -7.06
C TYR A 236 -17.71 -5.03 -5.64
N ALA A 237 -18.56 -4.23 -4.99
CA ALA A 237 -18.91 -4.45 -3.59
C ALA A 237 -19.53 -5.83 -3.32
N GLU A 238 -20.44 -6.28 -4.17
CA GLU A 238 -21.12 -7.59 -4.02
C GLU A 238 -20.13 -8.74 -4.15
N VAL A 239 -19.33 -8.76 -5.22
CA VAL A 239 -18.34 -9.83 -5.42
C VAL A 239 -17.23 -9.77 -4.35
N TYR A 240 -16.92 -8.60 -3.82
CA TYR A 240 -15.99 -8.46 -2.70
C TYR A 240 -16.51 -9.13 -1.43
N GLN A 241 -17.79 -8.97 -1.12
CA GLN A 241 -18.40 -9.64 0.03
C GLN A 241 -18.42 -11.15 -0.15
N GLN A 242 -18.86 -11.63 -1.33
CA GLN A 242 -18.83 -13.07 -1.66
C GLN A 242 -17.42 -13.65 -1.56
N PHE A 243 -16.44 -12.95 -2.13
CA PHE A 243 -15.03 -13.33 -2.03
C PHE A 243 -14.56 -13.47 -0.57
N LEU A 244 -14.96 -12.53 0.31
CA LEU A 244 -14.58 -12.61 1.73
C LEU A 244 -15.22 -13.80 2.45
N LEU A 245 -16.43 -14.20 2.04
CA LEU A 245 -17.12 -15.39 2.57
C LEU A 245 -16.42 -16.68 2.12
N ASP A 246 -16.03 -16.75 0.85
CA ASP A 246 -15.46 -17.94 0.23
C ASP A 246 -13.94 -18.05 0.42
N TYR A 247 -13.29 -16.96 0.84
CA TYR A 247 -11.84 -16.93 0.97
C TYR A 247 -11.34 -17.75 2.15
N GLN A 248 -10.78 -18.90 1.84
CA GLN A 248 -10.12 -19.79 2.79
C GLN A 248 -8.63 -19.88 2.44
N PRO A 249 -7.78 -19.07 3.10
CA PRO A 249 -6.35 -19.15 2.90
C PRO A 249 -5.80 -20.51 3.29
N ASP A 250 -4.83 -21.00 2.52
CA ASP A 250 -4.09 -22.20 2.89
C ASP A 250 -3.43 -22.04 4.28
N LYS A 251 -3.53 -23.08 5.11
CA LYS A 251 -2.97 -23.09 6.47
C LYS A 251 -1.46 -22.82 6.49
N GLN A 252 -0.72 -23.32 5.48
CA GLN A 252 0.72 -23.04 5.36
C GLN A 252 0.98 -21.57 5.07
N GLN A 253 0.15 -20.94 4.21
CA GLN A 253 0.23 -19.53 3.91
C GLN A 253 -0.09 -18.68 5.14
N LEU A 254 -1.15 -19.00 5.90
CA LEU A 254 -1.47 -18.32 7.15
C LEU A 254 -0.34 -18.44 8.17
N ASN A 255 0.21 -19.63 8.35
CA ASN A 255 1.34 -19.86 9.23
C ASN A 255 2.56 -19.03 8.82
N LYS A 256 2.86 -18.94 7.52
CA LYS A 256 3.94 -18.11 7.00
C LYS A 256 3.71 -16.63 7.28
N ILE A 257 2.49 -16.14 7.11
CA ILE A 257 2.13 -14.73 7.32
C ILE A 257 2.19 -14.38 8.81
N PHE A 258 1.54 -15.16 9.67
CA PHE A 258 1.40 -14.79 11.09
C PHE A 258 2.61 -15.16 11.94
N ASN A 259 3.46 -16.09 11.48
CA ASN A 259 4.76 -16.36 12.11
C ASN A 259 5.90 -15.47 11.58
N ASP A 260 5.64 -14.64 10.56
CA ASP A 260 6.63 -13.70 10.06
C ASP A 260 6.98 -12.63 11.09
N LYS A 261 8.21 -12.12 11.04
CA LYS A 261 8.68 -11.07 11.95
C LYS A 261 7.82 -9.81 11.90
N PHE A 262 7.23 -9.49 10.73
CA PHE A 262 6.31 -8.36 10.60
C PHE A 262 5.09 -8.56 11.53
N SER A 263 4.43 -9.71 11.43
CA SER A 263 3.23 -9.99 12.22
C SER A 263 3.54 -10.04 13.71
N ARG A 264 4.62 -10.72 14.10
CA ARG A 264 5.04 -10.84 15.49
C ARG A 264 5.54 -9.52 16.10
N HIS A 265 5.98 -8.59 15.28
CA HIS A 265 6.41 -7.27 15.74
C HIS A 265 5.24 -6.33 16.04
N PHE A 266 4.21 -6.36 15.17
CA PHE A 266 3.10 -5.41 15.25
C PHE A 266 1.86 -5.93 15.97
N PHE A 267 1.72 -7.24 16.20
CA PHE A 267 0.57 -7.88 16.83
C PHE A 267 1.02 -8.77 17.97
N ASN A 268 0.26 -8.80 19.08
CA ASN A 268 0.51 -9.72 20.19
C ASN A 268 0.01 -11.15 19.87
N GLU A 269 0.40 -12.13 20.70
CA GLU A 269 0.07 -13.54 20.47
C GLU A 269 -1.44 -13.79 20.42
N GLN A 270 -2.20 -13.17 21.34
CA GLN A 270 -3.67 -13.34 21.38
C GLN A 270 -4.35 -12.79 20.10
N GLU A 271 -3.87 -11.65 19.59
CA GLU A 271 -4.34 -11.08 18.34
C GLU A 271 -4.02 -12.00 17.16
N LEU A 272 -2.80 -12.56 17.11
CA LEU A 272 -2.40 -13.50 16.04
C LEU A 272 -3.20 -14.80 16.09
N GLU A 273 -3.45 -15.37 17.28
CA GLU A 273 -4.32 -16.53 17.45
C GLU A 273 -5.75 -16.24 16.98
N SER A 274 -6.30 -15.08 17.37
CA SER A 274 -7.63 -14.64 16.94
C SER A 274 -7.72 -14.49 15.42
N LEU A 275 -6.68 -13.97 14.77
CA LEU A 275 -6.59 -13.86 13.32
C LEU A 275 -6.48 -15.25 12.65
N MET A 276 -5.69 -16.16 13.22
CA MET A 276 -5.60 -17.53 12.74
C MET A 276 -6.98 -18.22 12.78
N VAL A 277 -7.70 -18.09 13.91
CA VAL A 277 -9.07 -18.64 14.04
C VAL A 277 -10.01 -18.02 13.03
N LYS A 278 -9.97 -16.70 12.88
CA LYS A 278 -10.81 -15.95 11.92
C LYS A 278 -10.67 -16.47 10.49
N TYR A 279 -9.44 -16.69 10.03
CA TYR A 279 -9.17 -17.11 8.65
C TYR A 279 -9.16 -18.62 8.44
N SER A 280 -9.13 -19.42 9.52
CA SER A 280 -9.22 -20.89 9.46
C SER A 280 -10.64 -21.42 9.60
N ARG A 281 -11.62 -20.58 9.98
CA ARG A 281 -13.01 -21.00 10.11
C ARG A 281 -13.61 -21.21 8.73
N THR A 282 -13.99 -22.46 8.45
CA THR A 282 -15.00 -22.76 7.44
C THR A 282 -16.28 -22.09 7.90
N GLN A 283 -16.79 -21.11 7.19
CA GLN A 283 -18.14 -20.61 7.45
C GLN A 283 -19.08 -21.71 6.98
N GLY A 284 -19.63 -22.49 7.95
CA GLY A 284 -20.63 -23.51 7.71
C GLY A 284 -21.96 -22.90 7.33
#